data_f7cad45b99eb2c7922d3843c8e407b27
#
_entry.id   f7cad45b99eb2c7922d3843c8e407b27
#
_cell.length_a   1.000
_cell.length_b   1.000
_cell.length_c   1.000
_cell.angle_alpha   90.00
_cell.angle_beta   90.00
_cell.angle_gamma   90.00
#
_symmetry.space_group_name_H-M   'P 1'
#
loop_
_entity.id
_entity.type
_entity.pdbx_description
1 polymer ?
#
loop_
_entity_poly.entity_id
_entity_poly.type
_entity_poly.pdbx_seq_one_letter_code
_entity_poly.pdbx_strand_id
1 'polypeptide(L)'
;MIRALERLGVDVVEVGGGWVVEPGPLRGPASIDCGLAGTIMRFVPPMAGLAHGEIGFAGDPAARSRPMRTLIGALRSLGVRIEPGDADRLPFTVCGAGAVAGGSVTLDASASSQFVSGLLLSGARYGAGVTVHHDGKPLPSRPHVEMTVAMLRERGVAVDDSEPSTWRVAPGPINGGRIEVEPDLSGAAPFLAAALVTGGRVVVEGWPVRTTQAGDRLRELLERAGADIAVTEDGLVVTGSGQVLGFDVDLHEVGELAPVLAALAAVAAGPSYLRGIAHLRGHETDRLRALAVELAARGADVDEREDGLAIRPRPLRGGIFRTYEDHRMVMAGALLGLVVPGVEIEDAGTVGKTMPGFVAMWRAMLAGSP
;
A
#
# COMPACT_ATOMS: atom_id res chain seq x y z
N MET A 1 -7.16 2.57 -11.18
CA MET A 1 -7.82 3.81 -10.75
C MET A 1 -8.33 4.62 -11.95
N ILE A 2 -7.51 5.02 -12.91
CA ILE A 2 -7.91 5.83 -14.09
C ILE A 2 -9.16 5.24 -14.76
N ARG A 3 -9.13 3.97 -15.15
CA ARG A 3 -10.32 3.31 -15.76
C ARG A 3 -11.58 3.38 -14.89
N ALA A 4 -11.44 3.35 -13.56
CA ALA A 4 -12.59 3.47 -12.66
C ALA A 4 -13.18 4.89 -12.69
N LEU A 5 -12.33 5.92 -12.76
CA LEU A 5 -12.75 7.32 -12.91
C LEU A 5 -13.43 7.55 -14.26
N GLU A 6 -12.85 7.08 -15.36
CA GLU A 6 -13.41 7.16 -16.70
C GLU A 6 -14.80 6.49 -16.78
N ARG A 7 -14.95 5.31 -16.15
CA ARG A 7 -16.25 4.61 -16.07
C ARG A 7 -17.31 5.41 -15.32
N LEU A 8 -16.90 6.25 -14.38
CA LEU A 8 -17.79 7.17 -13.65
C LEU A 8 -18.03 8.49 -14.39
N GLY A 9 -17.46 8.68 -15.58
CA GLY A 9 -17.64 9.87 -16.43
C GLY A 9 -16.66 11.00 -16.15
N VAL A 10 -15.52 10.72 -15.53
CA VAL A 10 -14.41 11.68 -15.34
C VAL A 10 -13.49 11.59 -16.54
N ASP A 11 -13.15 12.71 -17.13
CA ASP A 11 -12.18 12.76 -18.23
C ASP A 11 -10.76 12.74 -17.69
N VAL A 12 -9.97 11.76 -18.14
CA VAL A 12 -8.56 11.58 -17.76
C VAL A 12 -7.73 11.45 -19.02
N VAL A 13 -6.82 12.38 -19.25
CA VAL A 13 -5.98 12.44 -20.46
C VAL A 13 -4.51 12.40 -20.06
N GLU A 14 -3.74 11.52 -20.70
CA GLU A 14 -2.28 11.48 -20.52
C GLU A 14 -1.61 12.58 -21.35
N VAL A 15 -0.81 13.43 -20.71
CA VAL A 15 -0.12 14.55 -21.32
C VAL A 15 1.29 14.67 -20.75
N GLY A 16 2.30 14.53 -21.61
CA GLY A 16 3.69 14.81 -21.25
C GLY A 16 4.24 13.99 -20.07
N GLY A 17 3.82 12.72 -19.94
CA GLY A 17 4.24 11.82 -18.87
C GLY A 17 3.45 11.99 -17.55
N GLY A 18 2.40 12.82 -17.56
CA GLY A 18 1.47 12.99 -16.45
C GLY A 18 0.01 12.81 -16.91
N TRP A 19 -0.93 13.05 -16.00
CA TRP A 19 -2.35 13.00 -16.31
C TRP A 19 -3.04 14.32 -15.99
N VAL A 20 -3.90 14.73 -16.90
CA VAL A 20 -4.87 15.82 -16.67
C VAL A 20 -6.20 15.16 -16.33
N VAL A 21 -6.74 15.48 -15.16
CA VAL A 21 -8.03 15.00 -14.67
C VAL A 21 -8.99 16.17 -14.68
N GLU A 22 -10.02 16.12 -15.52
CA GLU A 22 -11.06 17.13 -15.58
C GLU A 22 -12.27 16.68 -14.76
N PRO A 23 -12.62 17.41 -13.68
CA PRO A 23 -13.75 17.02 -12.84
C PRO A 23 -15.07 17.20 -13.60
N GLY A 24 -15.96 16.24 -13.39
CA GLY A 24 -17.30 16.24 -13.97
C GLY A 24 -18.31 15.57 -13.04
N PRO A 25 -19.62 15.61 -13.39
CA PRO A 25 -20.64 14.90 -12.64
C PRO A 25 -20.45 13.40 -12.79
N LEU A 26 -20.37 12.71 -11.65
CA LEU A 26 -20.25 11.26 -11.64
C LEU A 26 -21.56 10.60 -12.09
N ARG A 27 -21.47 9.58 -12.94
CA ARG A 27 -22.63 8.97 -13.58
C ARG A 27 -22.55 7.44 -13.61
N GLY A 28 -23.72 6.82 -13.53
CA GLY A 28 -23.99 5.41 -13.83
C GLY A 28 -25.05 5.29 -14.96
N PRO A 29 -25.41 4.08 -15.37
CA PRO A 29 -24.88 2.84 -14.80
C PRO A 29 -23.43 2.59 -15.23
N ALA A 30 -22.62 2.04 -14.31
CA ALA A 30 -21.23 1.69 -14.57
C ALA A 30 -20.84 0.38 -13.89
N SER A 31 -19.82 -0.27 -14.43
CA SER A 31 -19.21 -1.46 -13.82
C SER A 31 -17.73 -1.20 -13.59
N ILE A 32 -17.30 -1.36 -12.34
CA ILE A 32 -15.93 -1.16 -11.89
C ILE A 32 -15.32 -2.54 -11.60
N ASP A 33 -14.32 -2.89 -12.38
CA ASP A 33 -13.46 -4.02 -12.08
C ASP A 33 -12.33 -3.56 -11.13
N CYS A 34 -12.33 -4.08 -9.93
CA CYS A 34 -11.31 -3.78 -8.93
C CYS A 34 -10.01 -4.58 -9.16
N GLY A 35 -10.04 -5.65 -9.97
CA GLY A 35 -8.95 -6.63 -10.03
C GLY A 35 -8.56 -7.05 -8.62
N LEU A 36 -7.27 -6.92 -8.28
CA LEU A 36 -6.74 -7.11 -6.92
C LEU A 36 -6.49 -5.79 -6.16
N ALA A 37 -6.86 -4.63 -6.73
CA ALA A 37 -6.48 -3.32 -6.20
C ALA A 37 -7.30 -2.89 -4.98
N GLY A 38 -6.70 -2.97 -3.79
CA GLY A 38 -7.30 -2.53 -2.53
C GLY A 38 -7.76 -1.08 -2.54
N THR A 39 -7.03 -0.19 -3.20
CA THR A 39 -7.37 1.23 -3.34
C THR A 39 -8.65 1.45 -4.14
N ILE A 40 -8.87 0.69 -5.23
CA ILE A 40 -10.14 0.78 -5.99
C ILE A 40 -11.28 0.28 -5.12
N MET A 41 -11.11 -0.87 -4.46
CA MET A 41 -12.13 -1.45 -3.58
C MET A 41 -12.59 -0.50 -2.47
N ARG A 42 -11.71 0.38 -1.96
CA ARG A 42 -11.97 1.18 -0.76
C ARG A 42 -12.15 2.67 -1.02
N PHE A 43 -11.55 3.20 -2.10
CA PHE A 43 -11.63 4.65 -2.39
C PHE A 43 -12.73 5.01 -3.39
N VAL A 44 -13.06 4.08 -4.31
CA VAL A 44 -14.08 4.36 -5.33
C VAL A 44 -15.52 4.22 -4.80
N PRO A 45 -15.90 3.25 -3.95
CA PRO A 45 -17.26 3.16 -3.44
C PRO A 45 -17.77 4.41 -2.69
N PRO A 46 -16.98 5.08 -1.80
CA PRO A 46 -17.38 6.36 -1.21
C PRO A 46 -17.67 7.44 -2.24
N MET A 47 -16.88 7.54 -3.30
CA MET A 47 -17.07 8.48 -4.40
C MET A 47 -18.28 8.08 -5.26
N ALA A 48 -18.49 6.80 -5.50
CA ALA A 48 -19.63 6.28 -6.27
C ALA A 48 -20.99 6.62 -5.62
N GLY A 49 -21.04 6.81 -4.30
CA GLY A 49 -22.24 7.32 -3.63
C GLY A 49 -22.71 8.68 -4.13
N LEU A 50 -21.79 9.50 -4.67
CA LEU A 50 -22.08 10.81 -5.27
C LEU A 50 -22.51 10.73 -6.74
N ALA A 51 -22.45 9.56 -7.36
CA ALA A 51 -22.88 9.38 -8.74
C ALA A 51 -24.41 9.33 -8.85
N HIS A 52 -24.92 9.59 -10.05
CA HIS A 52 -26.30 9.28 -10.41
C HIS A 52 -26.39 7.91 -11.08
N GLY A 53 -27.08 6.94 -10.45
CA GLY A 53 -27.32 5.61 -10.99
C GLY A 53 -26.57 4.49 -10.28
N GLU A 54 -26.64 3.29 -10.82
CA GLU A 54 -26.09 2.08 -10.24
C GLU A 54 -24.63 1.87 -10.67
N ILE A 55 -23.75 1.64 -9.70
CA ILE A 55 -22.33 1.37 -9.91
C ILE A 55 -22.00 -0.01 -9.33
N GLY A 56 -21.81 -0.99 -10.22
CA GLY A 56 -21.43 -2.34 -9.84
C GLY A 56 -19.92 -2.46 -9.58
N PHE A 57 -19.56 -3.15 -8.52
CA PHE A 57 -18.17 -3.46 -8.15
C PHE A 57 -17.94 -4.96 -8.20
N ALA A 58 -16.93 -5.40 -8.93
CA ALA A 58 -16.45 -6.77 -8.99
C ALA A 58 -14.92 -6.81 -8.89
N GLY A 59 -14.35 -7.98 -8.77
CA GLY A 59 -12.90 -8.15 -8.75
C GLY A 59 -12.51 -9.62 -8.84
N ASP A 60 -11.22 -9.87 -8.88
CA ASP A 60 -10.64 -11.21 -8.96
C ASP A 60 -11.06 -12.09 -7.75
N PRO A 61 -10.99 -13.42 -7.86
CA PRO A 61 -11.36 -14.31 -6.77
C PRO A 61 -10.66 -13.98 -5.45
N ALA A 62 -9.37 -13.65 -5.47
CA ALA A 62 -8.61 -13.26 -4.28
C ALA A 62 -9.09 -11.92 -3.70
N ALA A 63 -9.51 -10.96 -4.52
CA ALA A 63 -10.11 -9.71 -4.05
C ALA A 63 -11.45 -9.93 -3.33
N ARG A 64 -12.25 -10.92 -3.80
CA ARG A 64 -13.56 -11.24 -3.21
C ARG A 64 -13.45 -11.79 -1.78
N SER A 65 -12.30 -12.35 -1.39
CA SER A 65 -12.08 -12.83 -0.02
C SER A 65 -11.76 -11.68 0.96
N ARG A 66 -11.35 -10.51 0.45
CA ARG A 66 -10.96 -9.36 1.29
C ARG A 66 -12.18 -8.69 1.93
N PRO A 67 -12.14 -8.39 3.24
CA PRO A 67 -13.28 -7.84 3.94
C PRO A 67 -13.61 -6.42 3.47
N MET A 68 -14.92 -6.16 3.26
CA MET A 68 -15.45 -4.85 2.90
C MET A 68 -16.57 -4.40 3.85
N ARG A 69 -16.99 -5.28 4.78
CA ARG A 69 -18.10 -5.05 5.71
C ARG A 69 -17.99 -3.69 6.42
N THR A 70 -16.82 -3.35 6.94
CA THR A 70 -16.58 -2.10 7.67
C THR A 70 -16.90 -0.88 6.81
N LEU A 71 -16.37 -0.82 5.59
CA LEU A 71 -16.62 0.30 4.69
C LEU A 71 -18.07 0.35 4.19
N ILE A 72 -18.63 -0.79 3.81
CA ILE A 72 -20.01 -0.90 3.34
C ILE A 72 -20.97 -0.46 4.45
N GLY A 73 -20.75 -0.90 5.69
CA GLY A 73 -21.54 -0.50 6.86
C GLY A 73 -21.46 1.01 7.10
N ALA A 74 -20.26 1.59 7.05
CA ALA A 74 -20.06 3.03 7.20
C ALA A 74 -20.79 3.82 6.10
N LEU A 75 -20.70 3.40 4.84
CA LEU A 75 -21.40 4.05 3.73
C LEU A 75 -22.92 4.01 3.88
N ARG A 76 -23.48 2.86 4.33
CA ARG A 76 -24.91 2.74 4.63
C ARG A 76 -25.32 3.71 5.73
N SER A 77 -24.53 3.83 6.80
CA SER A 77 -24.78 4.77 7.89
C SER A 77 -24.75 6.24 7.43
N LEU A 78 -23.96 6.54 6.40
CA LEU A 78 -23.89 7.87 5.76
C LEU A 78 -24.99 8.11 4.72
N GLY A 79 -25.92 7.16 4.53
CA GLY A 79 -27.07 7.31 3.63
C GLY A 79 -26.85 6.74 2.23
N VAL A 80 -25.79 5.98 1.98
CA VAL A 80 -25.54 5.33 0.68
C VAL A 80 -26.26 3.98 0.62
N ARG A 81 -27.11 3.78 -0.39
CA ARG A 81 -27.75 2.48 -0.64
C ARG A 81 -26.79 1.55 -1.36
N ILE A 82 -26.57 0.33 -0.79
CA ILE A 82 -25.70 -0.70 -1.33
C ILE A 82 -26.44 -2.03 -1.40
N GLU A 83 -26.43 -2.67 -2.57
CA GLU A 83 -27.09 -3.94 -2.86
C GLU A 83 -26.06 -5.07 -3.17
N PRO A 84 -26.32 -6.33 -2.77
CA PRO A 84 -27.45 -6.70 -1.92
C PRO A 84 -27.34 -6.12 -0.49
N GLY A 85 -28.47 -6.03 0.20
CA GLY A 85 -28.54 -5.41 1.53
C GLY A 85 -27.67 -6.07 2.60
N ASP A 86 -27.27 -7.32 2.42
CA ASP A 86 -26.38 -8.10 3.27
C ASP A 86 -24.92 -8.17 2.75
N ALA A 87 -24.59 -7.43 1.67
CA ALA A 87 -23.25 -7.42 1.12
C ALA A 87 -22.20 -7.07 2.18
N ASP A 88 -21.12 -7.83 2.23
CA ASP A 88 -19.98 -7.65 3.12
C ASP A 88 -18.63 -7.74 2.41
N ARG A 89 -18.64 -8.04 1.10
CA ARG A 89 -17.49 -8.19 0.19
C ARG A 89 -17.93 -8.01 -1.26
N LEU A 90 -16.99 -8.08 -2.18
CA LEU A 90 -17.29 -8.13 -3.63
C LEU A 90 -18.00 -9.43 -4.03
N PRO A 91 -18.95 -9.40 -5.01
CA PRO A 91 -19.42 -8.20 -5.69
C PRO A 91 -20.55 -7.49 -4.93
N PHE A 92 -20.69 -6.18 -5.17
CA PHE A 92 -21.80 -5.38 -4.68
C PHE A 92 -22.09 -4.20 -5.62
N THR A 93 -23.25 -3.54 -5.45
CA THR A 93 -23.64 -2.37 -6.23
C THR A 93 -23.89 -1.19 -5.30
N VAL A 94 -23.30 -0.04 -5.59
CA VAL A 94 -23.62 1.25 -4.99
C VAL A 94 -24.71 1.90 -5.83
N CYS A 95 -25.85 2.22 -5.19
CA CYS A 95 -26.95 2.92 -5.84
C CYS A 95 -26.82 4.43 -5.56
N GLY A 96 -26.07 5.12 -6.39
CA GLY A 96 -25.81 6.55 -6.25
C GLY A 96 -27.04 7.41 -6.53
N ALA A 97 -27.30 8.37 -5.65
CA ALA A 97 -28.42 9.32 -5.76
C ALA A 97 -27.98 10.75 -6.16
N GLY A 98 -26.71 10.93 -6.54
CA GLY A 98 -26.13 12.23 -6.88
C GLY A 98 -25.66 13.04 -5.68
N ALA A 99 -25.99 12.61 -4.47
CA ALA A 99 -25.59 13.24 -3.21
C ALA A 99 -25.50 12.19 -2.10
N VAL A 100 -24.63 12.43 -1.12
CA VAL A 100 -24.54 11.66 0.11
C VAL A 100 -24.78 12.61 1.29
N ALA A 101 -25.63 12.21 2.22
CA ALA A 101 -25.94 13.04 3.39
C ALA A 101 -24.70 13.36 4.21
N GLY A 102 -23.84 12.39 4.41
CA GLY A 102 -22.68 12.51 5.28
C GLY A 102 -23.05 12.41 6.78
N GLY A 103 -22.15 12.86 7.64
CA GLY A 103 -22.32 12.84 9.09
C GLY A 103 -21.27 12.04 9.80
N SER A 104 -21.60 11.47 10.97
CA SER A 104 -20.65 10.74 11.83
C SER A 104 -20.83 9.24 11.71
N VAL A 105 -19.70 8.52 11.65
CA VAL A 105 -19.64 7.05 11.69
C VAL A 105 -18.58 6.57 12.66
N THR A 106 -18.89 5.49 13.37
CA THR A 106 -17.91 4.74 14.16
C THR A 106 -17.61 3.43 13.46
N LEU A 107 -16.34 3.07 13.35
CA LEU A 107 -15.92 1.87 12.66
C LEU A 107 -14.62 1.28 13.22
N ASP A 108 -14.48 -0.02 13.17
CA ASP A 108 -13.22 -0.71 13.43
C ASP A 108 -12.39 -0.82 12.14
N ALA A 109 -11.33 0.02 12.05
CA ALA A 109 -10.36 0.00 10.96
C ALA A 109 -9.08 -0.79 11.27
N SER A 110 -9.07 -1.63 12.31
CA SER A 110 -7.90 -2.44 12.71
C SER A 110 -7.37 -3.35 11.59
N ALA A 111 -8.22 -3.69 10.62
CA ALA A 111 -7.83 -4.49 9.46
C ALA A 111 -7.20 -3.66 8.33
N SER A 112 -7.49 -2.36 8.23
CA SER A 112 -6.96 -1.50 7.16
C SER A 112 -7.26 -0.03 7.39
N SER A 113 -6.21 0.81 7.39
CA SER A 113 -6.32 2.29 7.38
C SER A 113 -7.04 2.84 6.15
N GLN A 114 -7.12 2.06 5.06
CA GLN A 114 -7.80 2.46 3.83
C GLN A 114 -9.31 2.67 4.03
N PHE A 115 -9.94 2.07 5.05
CA PHE A 115 -11.35 2.33 5.37
C PHE A 115 -11.56 3.77 5.81
N VAL A 116 -10.63 4.30 6.61
CA VAL A 116 -10.62 5.71 7.03
C VAL A 116 -10.33 6.61 5.83
N SER A 117 -9.19 6.43 5.18
CA SER A 117 -8.76 7.26 4.04
C SER A 117 -9.82 7.33 2.92
N GLY A 118 -10.47 6.20 2.61
CA GLY A 118 -11.52 6.15 1.58
C GLY A 118 -12.71 7.05 1.88
N LEU A 119 -13.13 7.12 3.14
CA LEU A 119 -14.21 8.00 3.58
C LEU A 119 -13.78 9.48 3.58
N LEU A 120 -12.56 9.77 4.06
CA LEU A 120 -12.04 11.13 4.13
C LEU A 120 -11.90 11.76 2.73
N LEU A 121 -11.39 11.01 1.75
CA LEU A 121 -11.17 11.48 0.36
C LEU A 121 -12.44 11.99 -0.30
N SER A 122 -13.62 11.42 0.02
CA SER A 122 -14.91 11.84 -0.52
C SER A 122 -15.68 12.76 0.42
N GLY A 123 -15.29 12.83 1.69
CA GLY A 123 -16.03 13.46 2.77
C GLY A 123 -16.38 14.93 2.54
N ALA A 124 -15.48 15.72 1.95
CA ALA A 124 -15.71 17.11 1.66
C ALA A 124 -16.89 17.35 0.67
N ARG A 125 -17.25 16.33 -0.12
CA ARG A 125 -18.35 16.39 -1.09
C ARG A 125 -19.69 15.87 -0.54
N TYR A 126 -19.71 15.40 0.71
CA TYR A 126 -20.93 15.01 1.41
C TYR A 126 -21.62 16.22 2.04
N GLY A 127 -22.95 16.19 2.12
CA GLY A 127 -23.74 17.34 2.58
C GLY A 127 -23.37 17.85 3.97
N ALA A 128 -23.13 16.96 4.93
CA ALA A 128 -22.67 17.26 6.29
C ALA A 128 -21.17 16.98 6.50
N GLY A 129 -20.39 16.78 5.43
CA GLY A 129 -19.03 16.29 5.56
C GLY A 129 -18.98 14.85 6.08
N VAL A 130 -17.86 14.46 6.68
CA VAL A 130 -17.74 13.16 7.35
C VAL A 130 -16.91 13.27 8.64
N THR A 131 -17.39 12.65 9.70
CA THR A 131 -16.62 12.40 10.91
C THR A 131 -16.44 10.89 11.07
N VAL A 132 -15.20 10.43 11.12
CA VAL A 132 -14.85 9.02 11.30
C VAL A 132 -14.25 8.83 12.68
N HIS A 133 -14.85 7.98 13.50
CA HIS A 133 -14.32 7.53 14.79
C HIS A 133 -13.86 6.09 14.64
N HIS A 134 -12.60 5.84 14.96
CA HIS A 134 -12.06 4.49 15.03
C HIS A 134 -12.09 3.97 16.45
N ASP A 135 -12.77 2.85 16.68
CA ASP A 135 -12.99 2.24 18.00
C ASP A 135 -12.34 0.86 18.16
N GLY A 136 -11.53 0.44 17.18
CA GLY A 136 -10.85 -0.86 17.19
C GLY A 136 -9.48 -0.87 17.89
N LYS A 137 -8.71 -1.92 17.61
CA LYS A 137 -7.29 -2.02 17.98
C LYS A 137 -6.50 -0.90 17.30
N PRO A 138 -5.25 -0.60 17.73
CA PRO A 138 -4.42 0.42 17.09
C PRO A 138 -4.45 0.32 15.56
N LEU A 139 -4.66 1.46 14.90
CA LEU A 139 -4.81 1.54 13.45
C LEU A 139 -3.48 1.20 12.76
N PRO A 140 -3.40 0.14 11.92
CA PRO A 140 -2.19 -0.16 11.19
C PRO A 140 -1.94 0.89 10.10
N SER A 141 -0.68 1.12 9.77
CA SER A 141 -0.29 2.08 8.71
C SER A 141 -0.96 3.45 8.87
N ARG A 142 -1.04 3.95 10.11
CA ARG A 142 -1.59 5.27 10.44
C ARG A 142 -1.01 6.41 9.58
N PRO A 143 0.28 6.42 9.21
CA PRO A 143 0.85 7.44 8.32
C PRO A 143 0.12 7.58 6.98
N HIS A 144 -0.54 6.55 6.46
CA HIS A 144 -1.35 6.68 5.24
C HIS A 144 -2.62 7.53 5.45
N VAL A 145 -3.19 7.53 6.66
CA VAL A 145 -4.29 8.45 6.98
C VAL A 145 -3.76 9.87 7.15
N GLU A 146 -2.63 10.04 7.80
CA GLU A 146 -1.95 11.33 7.96
C GLU A 146 -1.59 11.93 6.59
N MET A 147 -1.08 11.13 5.66
CA MET A 147 -0.87 11.53 4.27
C MET A 147 -2.18 11.98 3.60
N THR A 148 -3.27 11.24 3.80
CA THR A 148 -4.58 11.60 3.26
C THR A 148 -5.06 12.94 3.82
N VAL A 149 -4.91 13.17 5.12
CA VAL A 149 -5.25 14.44 5.78
C VAL A 149 -4.40 15.59 5.23
N ALA A 150 -3.08 15.40 5.10
CA ALA A 150 -2.18 16.40 4.55
C ALA A 150 -2.58 16.80 3.12
N MET A 151 -2.83 15.82 2.24
CA MET A 151 -3.25 16.05 0.86
C MET A 151 -4.60 16.79 0.78
N LEU A 152 -5.56 16.48 1.65
CA LEU A 152 -6.84 17.18 1.71
C LEU A 152 -6.65 18.64 2.14
N ARG A 153 -5.83 18.90 3.17
CA ARG A 153 -5.49 20.25 3.64
C ARG A 153 -4.80 21.07 2.54
N GLU A 154 -3.87 20.50 1.81
CA GLU A 154 -3.22 21.13 0.65
C GLU A 154 -4.22 21.52 -0.45
N ARG A 155 -5.32 20.80 -0.57
CA ARG A 155 -6.43 21.12 -1.50
C ARG A 155 -7.48 22.03 -0.89
N GLY A 156 -7.18 22.68 0.24
CA GLY A 156 -8.06 23.66 0.90
C GLY A 156 -9.21 23.05 1.69
N VAL A 157 -9.20 21.74 1.91
CA VAL A 157 -10.23 21.06 2.70
C VAL A 157 -9.93 21.22 4.19
N ALA A 158 -10.90 21.67 4.97
CA ALA A 158 -10.77 21.73 6.42
C ALA A 158 -10.89 20.33 7.02
N VAL A 159 -9.82 19.87 7.65
CA VAL A 159 -9.77 18.58 8.36
C VAL A 159 -9.32 18.80 9.80
N ASP A 160 -10.10 18.32 10.76
CA ASP A 160 -9.76 18.31 12.18
C ASP A 160 -9.45 16.87 12.61
N ASP A 161 -8.22 16.64 13.07
CA ASP A 161 -7.69 15.38 13.59
C ASP A 161 -7.06 15.57 14.99
N SER A 162 -7.50 16.60 15.72
CA SER A 162 -7.01 16.93 17.05
C SER A 162 -7.43 15.91 18.12
N GLU A 163 -8.50 15.19 17.88
CA GLU A 163 -9.02 14.17 18.77
C GLU A 163 -8.45 12.79 18.39
N PRO A 164 -7.88 12.02 19.32
CA PRO A 164 -7.32 10.70 19.01
C PRO A 164 -8.30 9.81 18.30
N SER A 165 -7.83 9.08 17.27
CA SER A 165 -8.62 8.13 16.48
C SER A 165 -9.89 8.72 15.85
N THR A 166 -9.92 10.05 15.65
CA THR A 166 -11.05 10.77 15.09
C THR A 166 -10.59 11.73 14.01
N TRP A 167 -11.27 11.73 12.88
CA TRP A 167 -11.00 12.62 11.76
C TRP A 167 -12.31 13.26 11.30
N ARG A 168 -12.38 14.60 11.24
CA ARG A 168 -13.53 15.37 10.77
C ARG A 168 -13.16 16.13 9.51
N VAL A 169 -13.82 15.82 8.43
CA VAL A 169 -13.70 16.54 7.15
C VAL A 169 -14.95 17.41 6.98
N ALA A 170 -14.75 18.73 6.94
CA ALA A 170 -15.85 19.66 6.71
C ALA A 170 -16.33 19.59 5.25
N PRO A 171 -17.65 19.83 5.01
CA PRO A 171 -18.15 19.95 3.64
C PRO A 171 -17.60 21.20 2.96
N GLY A 172 -17.27 21.09 1.67
CA GLY A 172 -16.74 22.22 0.92
C GLY A 172 -16.10 21.84 -0.42
N PRO A 173 -15.54 22.83 -1.10
CA PRO A 173 -14.82 22.60 -2.34
C PRO A 173 -13.48 21.90 -2.08
N ILE A 174 -13.04 21.15 -3.09
CA ILE A 174 -11.70 20.59 -3.16
C ILE A 174 -10.99 21.33 -4.29
N ASN A 175 -9.91 22.05 -3.97
CA ASN A 175 -9.20 22.85 -4.95
C ASN A 175 -8.41 21.94 -5.90
N GLY A 176 -8.50 22.21 -7.19
CA GLY A 176 -7.64 21.62 -8.19
C GLY A 176 -6.20 22.16 -8.10
N GLY A 177 -5.38 21.79 -9.05
CA GLY A 177 -4.01 22.28 -9.20
C GLY A 177 -3.06 21.20 -9.69
N ARG A 178 -1.80 21.59 -9.90
CA ARG A 178 -0.73 20.66 -10.27
C ARG A 178 -0.24 19.93 -9.04
N ILE A 179 -0.07 18.63 -9.17
CA ILE A 179 0.53 17.74 -8.17
C ILE A 179 1.72 17.07 -8.84
N GLU A 180 2.89 17.19 -8.24
CA GLU A 180 4.05 16.39 -8.60
C GLU A 180 4.01 15.11 -7.74
N VAL A 181 3.96 13.96 -8.43
CA VAL A 181 3.86 12.67 -7.74
C VAL A 181 5.26 12.26 -7.31
N GLU A 182 5.45 12.12 -6.01
CA GLU A 182 6.70 11.62 -5.44
C GLU A 182 6.98 10.17 -5.91
N PRO A 183 8.26 9.73 -5.96
CA PRO A 183 8.61 8.33 -6.10
C PRO A 183 7.92 7.47 -5.04
N ASP A 184 7.56 6.23 -5.37
CA ASP A 184 7.06 5.26 -4.38
C ASP A 184 8.22 4.76 -3.53
N LEU A 185 8.35 5.31 -2.30
CA LEU A 185 9.47 5.01 -1.40
C LEU A 185 9.44 3.56 -0.92
N SER A 186 8.25 2.99 -0.75
CA SER A 186 8.13 1.58 -0.39
C SER A 186 8.44 0.64 -1.57
N GLY A 187 8.14 1.09 -2.79
CA GLY A 187 8.51 0.40 -4.04
C GLY A 187 10.03 0.42 -4.29
N ALA A 188 10.75 1.43 -3.80
CA ALA A 188 12.20 1.53 -3.89
C ALA A 188 12.96 0.54 -2.97
N ALA A 189 12.28 -0.04 -1.97
CA ALA A 189 12.92 -0.87 -0.95
C ALA A 189 13.80 -2.02 -1.49
N PRO A 190 13.39 -2.84 -2.48
CA PRO A 190 14.25 -3.91 -2.98
C PRO A 190 15.53 -3.40 -3.65
N PHE A 191 15.48 -2.25 -4.33
CA PHE A 191 16.64 -1.66 -4.99
C PHE A 191 17.66 -1.16 -3.96
N LEU A 192 17.21 -0.45 -2.93
CA LEU A 192 18.08 0.05 -1.87
C LEU A 192 18.66 -1.10 -1.04
N ALA A 193 17.84 -2.13 -0.73
CA ALA A 193 18.29 -3.32 -0.03
C ALA A 193 19.31 -4.14 -0.84
N ALA A 194 19.25 -4.09 -2.19
CA ALA A 194 20.22 -4.73 -3.06
C ALA A 194 21.64 -4.22 -2.81
N ALA A 195 21.82 -2.90 -2.60
CA ALA A 195 23.14 -2.35 -2.24
C ALA A 195 23.70 -3.02 -0.98
N LEU A 196 22.87 -3.18 0.05
CA LEU A 196 23.30 -3.75 1.33
C LEU A 196 23.74 -5.21 1.20
N VAL A 197 22.98 -6.06 0.53
CA VAL A 197 23.31 -7.50 0.42
C VAL A 197 24.47 -7.77 -0.53
N THR A 198 24.72 -6.90 -1.52
CA THR A 198 25.81 -7.10 -2.51
C THR A 198 27.10 -6.35 -2.19
N GLY A 199 27.09 -5.46 -1.20
CA GLY A 199 28.23 -4.56 -0.93
C GLY A 199 28.40 -3.47 -2.01
N GLY A 200 27.30 -3.15 -2.72
CA GLY A 200 27.27 -2.15 -3.78
C GLY A 200 26.79 -0.78 -3.32
N ARG A 201 26.50 0.08 -4.29
CA ARG A 201 25.95 1.42 -4.08
C ARG A 201 24.76 1.62 -5.02
N VAL A 202 23.64 2.06 -4.47
CA VAL A 202 22.42 2.40 -5.25
C VAL A 202 21.99 3.82 -4.91
N VAL A 203 21.57 4.56 -5.92
CA VAL A 203 20.96 5.88 -5.79
C VAL A 203 19.52 5.80 -6.27
N VAL A 204 18.58 6.27 -5.46
CA VAL A 204 17.20 6.49 -5.88
C VAL A 204 16.99 7.99 -6.04
N GLU A 205 16.90 8.41 -7.29
CA GLU A 205 16.73 9.81 -7.66
C GLU A 205 15.40 10.37 -7.15
N GLY A 206 15.39 11.69 -6.88
CA GLY A 206 14.18 12.40 -6.50
C GLY A 206 13.61 11.97 -5.14
N TRP A 207 14.39 11.32 -4.26
CA TRP A 207 13.94 11.02 -2.90
C TRP A 207 13.62 12.31 -2.16
N PRO A 208 12.40 12.51 -1.66
CA PRO A 208 11.99 13.77 -1.09
C PRO A 208 12.69 14.03 0.26
N VAL A 209 13.10 15.28 0.47
CA VAL A 209 13.70 15.71 1.75
C VAL A 209 12.66 15.68 2.89
N ARG A 210 11.41 15.96 2.55
CA ARG A 210 10.25 15.88 3.46
C ARG A 210 9.11 15.19 2.73
N THR A 211 8.51 14.22 3.38
CA THR A 211 7.41 13.45 2.82
C THR A 211 6.48 12.95 3.91
N THR A 212 5.24 12.68 3.56
CA THR A 212 4.27 11.97 4.40
C THR A 212 4.24 10.47 4.10
N GLN A 213 5.04 9.99 3.14
CA GLN A 213 5.11 8.56 2.84
C GLN A 213 5.81 7.80 3.99
N ALA A 214 5.12 6.83 4.56
CA ALA A 214 5.66 5.95 5.59
C ALA A 214 6.93 5.20 5.14
N GLY A 215 7.07 4.98 3.82
CA GLY A 215 8.24 4.33 3.20
C GLY A 215 9.57 5.03 3.47
N ASP A 216 9.56 6.32 3.87
CA ASP A 216 10.78 7.05 4.26
C ASP A 216 11.49 6.43 5.47
N ARG A 217 10.78 5.69 6.34
CA ARG A 217 11.38 4.91 7.43
C ARG A 217 12.36 3.84 6.94
N LEU A 218 12.35 3.54 5.64
CA LEU A 218 13.33 2.61 5.05
C LEU A 218 14.77 3.05 5.30
N ARG A 219 15.06 4.34 5.36
CA ARG A 219 16.40 4.88 5.70
C ARG A 219 16.88 4.34 7.04
N GLU A 220 16.12 4.59 8.10
CA GLU A 220 16.42 4.12 9.46
C GLU A 220 16.53 2.58 9.53
N LEU A 221 15.63 1.88 8.85
CA LEU A 221 15.59 0.41 8.85
C LEU A 221 16.81 -0.20 8.17
N LEU A 222 17.28 0.39 7.06
CA LEU A 222 18.49 -0.07 6.38
C LEU A 222 19.77 0.30 7.16
N GLU A 223 19.83 1.48 7.81
CA GLU A 223 20.93 1.84 8.72
C GLU A 223 21.06 0.82 9.86
N ARG A 224 19.94 0.44 10.49
CA ARG A 224 19.92 -0.64 11.52
C ARG A 224 20.41 -1.97 10.99
N ALA A 225 20.13 -2.27 9.72
CA ALA A 225 20.61 -3.47 9.06
C ALA A 225 22.09 -3.38 8.60
N GLY A 226 22.75 -2.23 8.79
CA GLY A 226 24.18 -2.03 8.52
C GLY A 226 24.52 -1.31 7.22
N ALA A 227 23.56 -0.62 6.60
CA ALA A 227 23.81 0.24 5.45
C ALA A 227 24.36 1.62 5.85
N ASP A 228 25.17 2.22 4.99
CA ASP A 228 25.50 3.64 5.04
C ASP A 228 24.52 4.42 4.15
N ILE A 229 23.88 5.43 4.73
CA ILE A 229 22.79 6.19 4.12
C ILE A 229 23.17 7.67 3.99
N ALA A 230 23.02 8.23 2.80
CA ALA A 230 23.19 9.65 2.56
C ALA A 230 22.06 10.20 1.70
N VAL A 231 21.48 11.33 2.12
CA VAL A 231 20.59 12.13 1.27
C VAL A 231 21.44 13.19 0.58
N THR A 232 21.43 13.19 -0.74
CA THR A 232 22.19 14.10 -1.59
C THR A 232 21.24 14.91 -2.47
N GLU A 233 21.78 15.83 -3.25
CA GLU A 233 21.01 16.56 -4.27
C GLU A 233 20.45 15.62 -5.36
N ASP A 234 21.12 14.50 -5.63
CA ASP A 234 20.69 13.50 -6.61
C ASP A 234 19.60 12.57 -6.06
N GLY A 235 19.41 12.50 -4.74
CA GLY A 235 18.43 11.62 -4.09
C GLY A 235 18.98 10.86 -2.89
N LEU A 236 18.40 9.69 -2.61
CA LEU A 236 18.83 8.80 -1.52
C LEU A 236 19.91 7.84 -2.02
N VAL A 237 21.07 7.91 -1.38
CA VAL A 237 22.20 7.01 -1.62
C VAL A 237 22.28 5.97 -0.52
N VAL A 238 22.31 4.71 -0.89
CA VAL A 238 22.57 3.59 0.01
C VAL A 238 23.84 2.89 -0.43
N THR A 239 24.78 2.73 0.52
CA THR A 239 26.01 1.97 0.32
C THR A 239 26.01 0.79 1.29
N GLY A 240 26.21 -0.40 0.76
CA GLY A 240 26.28 -1.64 1.53
C GLY A 240 27.70 -2.14 1.72
N SER A 241 27.88 -2.98 2.73
CA SER A 241 29.14 -3.70 2.98
C SER A 241 29.12 -5.15 2.48
N GLY A 242 27.98 -5.65 2.01
CA GLY A 242 27.75 -7.06 1.76
C GLY A 242 27.45 -7.87 3.03
N GLN A 243 27.42 -7.22 4.20
CA GLN A 243 27.02 -7.82 5.47
C GLN A 243 25.74 -7.17 5.96
N VAL A 244 24.71 -8.00 6.20
CA VAL A 244 23.47 -7.57 6.82
C VAL A 244 23.53 -7.87 8.31
N LEU A 245 23.30 -6.89 9.16
CA LEU A 245 23.19 -7.09 10.61
C LEU A 245 21.80 -7.62 10.96
N GLY A 246 21.71 -8.43 12.04
CA GLY A 246 20.41 -8.79 12.61
C GLY A 246 19.73 -7.57 13.25
N PHE A 247 18.41 -7.51 13.18
CA PHE A 247 17.64 -6.36 13.64
C PHE A 247 16.32 -6.76 14.31
N ASP A 248 15.82 -5.87 15.16
CA ASP A 248 14.53 -5.98 15.83
C ASP A 248 13.74 -4.71 15.57
N VAL A 249 12.60 -4.83 14.86
CA VAL A 249 11.82 -3.70 14.36
C VAL A 249 10.32 -3.91 14.50
N ASP A 250 9.63 -2.83 14.86
CA ASP A 250 8.19 -2.72 14.79
C ASP A 250 7.81 -2.07 13.45
N LEU A 251 7.04 -2.80 12.67
CA LEU A 251 6.59 -2.41 11.32
C LEU A 251 5.10 -2.11 11.25
N HIS A 252 4.45 -1.87 12.40
CA HIS A 252 3.01 -1.60 12.46
C HIS A 252 2.59 -0.44 11.54
N GLU A 253 3.43 0.58 11.43
CA GLU A 253 3.19 1.75 10.58
C GLU A 253 3.66 1.59 9.14
N VAL A 254 4.55 0.63 8.86
CA VAL A 254 5.22 0.45 7.56
C VAL A 254 5.24 -1.01 7.10
N GLY A 255 4.15 -1.71 7.31
CA GLY A 255 4.03 -3.14 6.99
C GLY A 255 4.41 -3.51 5.56
N GLU A 256 4.28 -2.59 4.60
CA GLU A 256 4.67 -2.78 3.21
C GLU A 256 6.16 -3.12 3.04
N LEU A 257 7.01 -2.73 3.98
CA LEU A 257 8.45 -3.02 3.95
C LEU A 257 8.79 -4.43 4.46
N ALA A 258 7.87 -5.10 5.16
CA ALA A 258 8.11 -6.38 5.80
C ALA A 258 8.65 -7.47 4.85
N PRO A 259 8.17 -7.64 3.61
CA PRO A 259 8.69 -8.68 2.71
C PRO A 259 10.17 -8.48 2.36
N VAL A 260 10.60 -7.26 2.05
CA VAL A 260 12.01 -6.95 1.76
C VAL A 260 12.87 -7.11 3.01
N LEU A 261 12.38 -6.66 4.16
CA LEU A 261 13.09 -6.81 5.44
C LEU A 261 13.19 -8.28 5.88
N ALA A 262 12.17 -9.10 5.60
CA ALA A 262 12.25 -10.54 5.87
C ALA A 262 13.30 -11.23 4.99
N ALA A 263 13.45 -10.81 3.74
CA ALA A 263 14.52 -11.29 2.86
C ALA A 263 15.91 -10.86 3.39
N LEU A 264 16.07 -9.60 3.83
CA LEU A 264 17.29 -9.14 4.51
C LEU A 264 17.59 -9.96 5.77
N ALA A 265 16.58 -10.20 6.61
CA ALA A 265 16.70 -10.98 7.84
C ALA A 265 17.18 -12.42 7.58
N ALA A 266 16.78 -13.04 6.48
CA ALA A 266 17.17 -14.40 6.12
C ALA A 266 18.67 -14.52 5.77
N VAL A 267 19.30 -13.44 5.33
CA VAL A 267 20.73 -13.38 4.99
C VAL A 267 21.57 -12.60 6.01
N ALA A 268 20.95 -12.16 7.12
CA ALA A 268 21.63 -11.41 8.15
C ALA A 268 22.66 -12.25 8.93
N ALA A 269 23.65 -11.62 9.56
CA ALA A 269 24.65 -12.27 10.39
C ALA A 269 24.12 -12.74 11.77
N GLY A 270 22.92 -12.28 12.16
CA GLY A 270 22.29 -12.59 13.44
C GLY A 270 20.76 -12.67 13.34
N PRO A 271 20.11 -13.10 14.43
CA PRO A 271 18.65 -13.18 14.48
C PRO A 271 17.98 -11.81 14.21
N SER A 272 16.84 -11.85 13.54
CA SER A 272 16.01 -10.68 13.30
C SER A 272 14.55 -10.92 13.72
N TYR A 273 13.88 -9.86 14.15
CA TYR A 273 12.49 -9.88 14.62
C TYR A 273 11.71 -8.78 13.92
N LEU A 274 10.67 -9.16 13.18
CA LEU A 274 9.72 -8.26 12.55
C LEU A 274 8.42 -8.37 13.33
N ARG A 275 7.93 -7.26 13.88
CA ARG A 275 6.75 -7.22 14.76
C ARG A 275 5.70 -6.24 14.26
N GLY A 276 4.49 -6.30 14.82
CA GLY A 276 3.42 -5.37 14.55
C GLY A 276 2.72 -5.59 13.21
N ILE A 277 2.88 -6.74 12.55
CA ILE A 277 2.47 -6.96 11.17
C ILE A 277 1.32 -7.97 10.99
N ALA A 278 0.54 -8.26 12.04
CA ALA A 278 -0.62 -9.15 11.96
C ALA A 278 -1.60 -8.77 10.83
N HIS A 279 -1.78 -7.47 10.58
CA HIS A 279 -2.67 -6.93 9.56
C HIS A 279 -2.29 -7.37 8.13
N LEU A 280 -1.03 -7.74 7.89
CA LEU A 280 -0.58 -8.22 6.58
C LEU A 280 -1.15 -9.59 6.19
N ARG A 281 -1.78 -10.32 7.12
CA ARG A 281 -2.50 -11.57 6.82
C ARG A 281 -3.73 -11.34 5.95
N GLY A 282 -4.29 -10.14 5.96
CA GLY A 282 -5.46 -9.72 5.17
C GLY A 282 -5.14 -8.96 3.90
N HIS A 283 -3.88 -8.92 3.44
CA HIS A 283 -3.46 -8.22 2.23
C HIS A 283 -3.73 -9.05 0.95
N GLU A 284 -2.87 -8.95 -0.06
CA GLU A 284 -2.99 -9.71 -1.32
C GLU A 284 -2.94 -11.21 -1.06
N THR A 285 -2.09 -11.61 -0.14
CA THR A 285 -2.00 -12.95 0.46
C THR A 285 -1.80 -12.83 1.96
N ASP A 286 -1.83 -13.93 2.72
CA ASP A 286 -1.26 -13.96 4.08
C ASP A 286 0.26 -13.85 3.97
N ARG A 287 0.78 -12.62 3.97
CA ARG A 287 2.21 -12.34 3.79
C ARG A 287 3.08 -12.96 4.85
N LEU A 288 2.63 -13.05 6.11
CA LEU A 288 3.40 -13.68 7.17
C LEU A 288 3.59 -15.17 6.85
N ARG A 289 2.49 -15.85 6.52
CA ARG A 289 2.52 -17.25 6.16
C ARG A 289 3.34 -17.50 4.91
N ALA A 290 3.16 -16.70 3.86
CA ALA A 290 3.88 -16.83 2.61
C ALA A 290 5.40 -16.64 2.81
N LEU A 291 5.83 -15.61 3.54
CA LEU A 291 7.23 -15.38 3.86
C LEU A 291 7.82 -16.51 4.71
N ALA A 292 7.10 -16.97 5.74
CA ALA A 292 7.57 -18.07 6.58
C ALA A 292 7.78 -19.35 5.76
N VAL A 293 6.84 -19.70 4.88
CA VAL A 293 6.93 -20.88 4.02
C VAL A 293 8.08 -20.76 3.04
N GLU A 294 8.19 -19.63 2.33
CA GLU A 294 9.20 -19.49 1.29
C GLU A 294 10.62 -19.39 1.85
N LEU A 295 10.82 -18.65 2.94
CA LEU A 295 12.13 -18.55 3.58
C LEU A 295 12.55 -19.88 4.21
N ALA A 296 11.63 -20.59 4.87
CA ALA A 296 11.90 -21.92 5.42
C ALA A 296 12.24 -22.95 4.31
N ALA A 297 11.54 -22.89 3.17
CA ALA A 297 11.82 -23.73 2.01
C ALA A 297 13.21 -23.43 1.42
N ARG A 298 13.74 -22.23 1.59
CA ARG A 298 15.13 -21.85 1.23
C ARG A 298 16.14 -22.22 2.31
N GLY A 299 15.71 -22.68 3.48
CA GLY A 299 16.60 -23.16 4.54
C GLY A 299 16.69 -22.26 5.76
N ALA A 300 16.08 -21.07 5.76
CA ALA A 300 16.03 -20.21 6.94
C ALA A 300 15.25 -20.87 8.09
N ASP A 301 15.66 -20.60 9.33
CA ASP A 301 14.91 -20.97 10.53
C ASP A 301 13.92 -19.82 10.83
N VAL A 302 12.66 -20.04 10.49
CA VAL A 302 11.60 -19.02 10.60
C VAL A 302 10.54 -19.49 11.59
N ASP A 303 10.28 -18.67 12.59
CA ASP A 303 9.19 -18.82 13.56
C ASP A 303 8.09 -17.79 13.21
N GLU A 304 6.99 -18.30 12.65
CA GLU A 304 5.80 -17.48 12.34
C GLU A 304 5.01 -17.26 13.62
N ARG A 305 4.88 -15.99 14.02
CA ARG A 305 4.13 -15.56 15.20
C ARG A 305 2.78 -14.96 14.80
N GLU A 306 1.90 -14.71 15.77
CA GLU A 306 0.60 -14.10 15.54
C GLU A 306 0.72 -12.76 14.81
N ASP A 307 1.63 -11.88 15.24
CA ASP A 307 1.83 -10.53 14.73
C ASP A 307 3.20 -10.27 14.11
N GLY A 308 3.96 -11.32 13.74
CA GLY A 308 5.30 -11.12 13.22
C GLY A 308 6.06 -12.36 12.81
N LEU A 309 7.34 -12.16 12.52
CA LEU A 309 8.27 -13.21 12.15
C LEU A 309 9.53 -13.10 13.00
N ALA A 310 10.02 -14.22 13.55
CA ALA A 310 11.37 -14.35 14.06
C ALA A 310 12.19 -15.17 13.06
N ILE A 311 13.26 -14.60 12.53
CA ILE A 311 14.07 -15.21 11.48
C ILE A 311 15.50 -15.36 12.00
N ARG A 312 15.99 -16.62 12.02
CA ARG A 312 17.37 -16.94 12.37
C ARG A 312 18.09 -17.39 11.12
N PRO A 313 19.18 -16.74 10.74
CA PRO A 313 19.91 -17.08 9.52
C PRO A 313 20.48 -18.50 9.59
N ARG A 314 20.40 -19.18 8.46
CA ARG A 314 20.97 -20.49 8.19
C ARG A 314 21.50 -20.48 6.76
N PRO A 315 22.40 -21.41 6.38
CA PRO A 315 22.80 -21.56 4.99
C PRO A 315 21.58 -21.73 4.09
N LEU A 316 21.39 -20.81 3.16
CA LEU A 316 20.25 -20.81 2.24
C LEU A 316 20.59 -21.63 0.98
N ARG A 317 19.54 -22.11 0.31
CA ARG A 317 19.59 -22.87 -0.94
C ARG A 317 18.64 -22.31 -1.97
N GLY A 318 18.96 -22.48 -3.25
CA GLY A 318 18.12 -22.13 -4.36
C GLY A 318 16.79 -22.90 -4.41
N GLY A 319 16.04 -22.64 -5.43
CA GLY A 319 14.75 -23.24 -5.77
C GLY A 319 13.68 -22.18 -6.06
N ILE A 320 12.49 -22.64 -6.45
CA ILE A 320 11.39 -21.77 -6.85
C ILE A 320 10.84 -21.01 -5.64
N PHE A 321 10.91 -19.70 -5.67
CA PHE A 321 10.29 -18.78 -4.71
C PHE A 321 8.88 -18.40 -5.23
N ARG A 322 7.85 -18.85 -4.55
CA ARG A 322 6.45 -18.62 -4.95
C ARG A 322 6.02 -17.20 -4.61
N THR A 323 5.22 -16.64 -5.47
CA THR A 323 4.84 -15.21 -5.38
C THR A 323 3.42 -15.00 -4.84
N TYR A 324 2.57 -16.02 -4.82
CA TYR A 324 1.19 -15.94 -4.29
C TYR A 324 0.39 -14.77 -4.87
N GLU A 325 0.60 -14.43 -6.13
CA GLU A 325 0.01 -13.27 -6.80
C GLU A 325 0.27 -11.92 -6.08
N ASP A 326 1.33 -11.87 -5.26
CA ASP A 326 1.71 -10.69 -4.49
C ASP A 326 3.05 -10.10 -4.98
N HIS A 327 2.99 -8.86 -5.46
CA HIS A 327 4.13 -8.11 -5.97
C HIS A 327 5.27 -7.95 -4.97
N ARG A 328 4.96 -7.86 -3.66
CA ARG A 328 5.96 -7.75 -2.59
C ARG A 328 6.74 -9.06 -2.39
N MET A 329 6.10 -10.20 -2.66
CA MET A 329 6.78 -11.49 -2.65
C MET A 329 7.79 -11.58 -3.81
N VAL A 330 7.46 -11.07 -5.01
CA VAL A 330 8.41 -10.95 -6.12
C VAL A 330 9.64 -10.16 -5.69
N MET A 331 9.45 -9.01 -5.05
CA MET A 331 10.52 -8.13 -4.60
C MET A 331 11.43 -8.81 -3.57
N ALA A 332 10.86 -9.54 -2.61
CA ALA A 332 11.61 -10.32 -1.62
C ALA A 332 12.42 -11.45 -2.27
N GLY A 333 11.82 -12.20 -3.20
CA GLY A 333 12.50 -13.26 -3.94
C GLY A 333 13.63 -12.72 -4.82
N ALA A 334 13.42 -11.57 -5.49
CA ALA A 334 14.46 -10.93 -6.31
C ALA A 334 15.67 -10.51 -5.47
N LEU A 335 15.45 -9.98 -4.26
CA LEU A 335 16.52 -9.62 -3.34
C LEU A 335 17.33 -10.85 -2.90
N LEU A 336 16.66 -11.94 -2.52
CA LEU A 336 17.32 -13.22 -2.16
C LEU A 336 18.15 -13.77 -3.32
N GLY A 337 17.64 -13.69 -4.54
CA GLY A 337 18.31 -14.19 -5.74
C GLY A 337 19.64 -13.50 -6.06
N LEU A 338 19.94 -12.35 -5.46
CA LEU A 338 21.24 -11.68 -5.62
C LEU A 338 22.38 -12.41 -4.89
N VAL A 339 22.06 -13.09 -3.78
CA VAL A 339 23.06 -13.66 -2.88
C VAL A 339 22.85 -15.16 -2.60
N VAL A 340 21.76 -15.72 -3.07
CA VAL A 340 21.45 -17.16 -2.96
C VAL A 340 21.36 -17.75 -4.37
N PRO A 341 22.41 -18.47 -4.84
CA PRO A 341 22.42 -19.07 -6.17
C PRO A 341 21.24 -20.02 -6.40
N GLY A 342 20.62 -19.94 -7.58
CA GLY A 342 19.54 -20.84 -7.98
C GLY A 342 18.17 -20.50 -7.38
N VAL A 343 17.96 -19.31 -6.82
CA VAL A 343 16.61 -18.81 -6.52
C VAL A 343 15.95 -18.39 -7.82
N GLU A 344 14.80 -18.99 -8.10
CA GLU A 344 13.96 -18.69 -9.26
C GLU A 344 12.60 -18.14 -8.79
N ILE A 345 12.11 -17.09 -9.41
CA ILE A 345 10.81 -16.47 -9.07
C ILE A 345 9.74 -17.10 -9.94
N GLU A 346 8.71 -17.69 -9.31
CA GLU A 346 7.62 -18.40 -9.98
C GLU A 346 6.92 -17.55 -11.07
N ASP A 347 6.55 -16.31 -10.70
CA ASP A 347 5.94 -15.35 -11.62
C ASP A 347 6.41 -13.92 -11.31
N ALA A 348 7.45 -13.50 -12.01
CA ALA A 348 7.93 -12.12 -11.91
C ALA A 348 6.96 -11.09 -12.52
N GLY A 349 6.00 -11.51 -13.36
CA GLY A 349 4.99 -10.63 -13.96
C GLY A 349 4.01 -10.06 -12.95
N THR A 350 3.79 -10.74 -11.83
CA THR A 350 2.92 -10.28 -10.73
C THR A 350 3.31 -8.89 -10.19
N VAL A 351 4.60 -8.51 -10.25
CA VAL A 351 5.05 -7.17 -9.83
C VAL A 351 4.51 -6.05 -10.73
N GLY A 352 4.12 -6.36 -11.94
CA GLY A 352 3.55 -5.40 -12.90
C GLY A 352 2.27 -4.71 -12.43
N LYS A 353 1.62 -5.24 -11.41
CA LYS A 353 0.45 -4.61 -10.76
C LYS A 353 0.77 -3.22 -10.17
N THR A 354 1.93 -3.06 -9.56
CA THR A 354 2.35 -1.83 -8.87
C THR A 354 3.57 -1.17 -9.52
N MET A 355 4.41 -1.95 -10.19
CA MET A 355 5.64 -1.48 -10.84
C MET A 355 5.86 -2.22 -12.17
N PRO A 356 5.15 -1.83 -13.25
CA PRO A 356 5.23 -2.53 -14.54
C PRO A 356 6.64 -2.64 -15.12
N GLY A 357 7.51 -1.66 -14.82
CA GLY A 357 8.91 -1.63 -15.27
C GLY A 357 9.90 -2.37 -14.37
N PHE A 358 9.48 -3.00 -13.26
CA PHE A 358 10.38 -3.55 -12.23
C PHE A 358 11.47 -4.46 -12.79
N VAL A 359 11.14 -5.43 -13.61
CA VAL A 359 12.11 -6.40 -14.14
C VAL A 359 13.16 -5.71 -15.01
N ALA A 360 12.75 -4.73 -15.81
CA ALA A 360 13.66 -3.95 -16.64
C ALA A 360 14.59 -3.07 -15.79
N MET A 361 14.03 -2.34 -14.82
CA MET A 361 14.81 -1.52 -13.88
C MET A 361 15.76 -2.36 -13.05
N TRP A 362 15.31 -3.53 -12.55
CA TRP A 362 16.15 -4.45 -11.79
C TRP A 362 17.35 -4.91 -12.59
N ARG A 363 17.14 -5.31 -13.85
CA ARG A 363 18.22 -5.73 -14.75
C ARG A 363 19.15 -4.59 -15.10
N ALA A 364 18.63 -3.39 -15.34
CA ALA A 364 19.44 -2.20 -15.61
C ALA A 364 20.34 -1.85 -14.43
N MET A 365 19.80 -1.84 -13.20
CA MET A 365 20.57 -1.64 -11.97
C MET A 365 21.73 -2.65 -11.86
N LEU A 366 21.47 -3.94 -12.10
CA LEU A 366 22.49 -4.99 -12.00
C LEU A 366 23.55 -4.90 -13.12
N ALA A 367 23.21 -4.36 -14.27
CA ALA A 367 24.15 -4.13 -15.36
C ALA A 367 25.04 -2.89 -15.12
N GLY A 368 24.81 -2.13 -14.06
CA GLY A 368 25.53 -0.89 -13.77
C GLY A 368 25.19 0.25 -14.74
N SER A 369 24.03 0.17 -15.41
CA SER A 369 23.52 1.26 -16.25
C SER A 369 22.81 2.29 -15.37
N PRO A 370 23.06 3.60 -15.58
CA PRO A 370 22.39 4.67 -14.85
C PRO A 370 20.88 4.70 -15.14
#